data_9e0762df2c1c43d644707f76a4c544e9
#
_entry.id   9e0762df2c1c43d644707f76a4c544e9
#
_cell.length_a   1.000
_cell.length_b   1.000
_cell.length_c   1.000
_cell.angle_alpha   90.00
_cell.angle_beta   90.00
_cell.angle_gamma   90.00
#
_symmetry.space_group_name_H-M   'P 1'
#
loop_
_entity.id
_entity.type
_entity.pdbx_description
1 polymer ?
#
loop_
_entity_poly.entity_id
_entity_poly.type
_entity_poly.pdbx_seq_one_letter_code
_entity_poly.pdbx_strand_id
1 'polypeptide(L)'
;MIIGVPKEIMSGEDRVAATPETVADMVGKGLTVLVEKGAGEGSFFHDPEYVSAGAEMVDDPEEVYQRADLILKVKEPLYNEAKGRSEISMMHKGQYLITFIHPAAPPNHEMVKEMAAQGVISLTLDGCLLYTSPSPRD
;
A
#
# COMPACT_ATOMS: atom_id res chain seq x y z
N MET A 1 -14.11 0.91 -7.41
CA MET A 1 -13.11 0.61 -6.35
C MET A 1 -12.06 1.70 -6.30
N ILE A 2 -11.70 2.13 -5.12
CA ILE A 2 -10.70 3.15 -4.92
C ILE A 2 -9.41 2.49 -4.42
N ILE A 3 -8.32 2.71 -5.14
CA ILE A 3 -7.01 2.17 -4.81
C ILE A 3 -6.22 3.29 -4.14
N GLY A 4 -5.58 3.02 -3.02
CA GLY A 4 -4.75 4.00 -2.33
C GLY A 4 -3.28 3.60 -2.34
N VAL A 5 -2.41 4.55 -2.63
CA VAL A 5 -0.96 4.33 -2.66
C VAL A 5 -0.32 5.35 -1.70
N PRO A 6 -0.16 4.97 -0.43
CA PRO A 6 0.49 5.88 0.51
C PRO A 6 2.00 5.91 0.32
N LYS A 7 2.63 6.96 0.82
CA LYS A 7 4.07 7.06 0.78
C LYS A 7 4.66 6.07 1.78
N GLU A 8 5.73 5.38 1.36
CA GLU A 8 6.42 4.48 2.28
C GLU A 8 7.15 5.27 3.35
N ILE A 9 7.00 4.87 4.59
CA ILE A 9 7.58 5.61 5.72
C ILE A 9 8.78 4.90 6.33
N MET A 10 9.13 3.68 5.88
CA MET A 10 10.30 3.00 6.38
C MET A 10 11.56 3.72 5.94
N SER A 11 12.48 3.96 6.88
CA SER A 11 13.74 4.63 6.59
C SER A 11 14.51 3.86 5.52
N GLY A 12 14.96 4.56 4.50
CA GLY A 12 15.70 3.94 3.41
C GLY A 12 14.85 3.28 2.34
N GLU A 13 13.52 3.32 2.48
CA GLU A 13 12.67 2.72 1.45
C GLU A 13 12.36 3.77 0.39
N ASP A 14 12.89 3.57 -0.80
CA ASP A 14 12.70 4.51 -1.91
C ASP A 14 11.68 4.02 -2.94
N ARG A 15 11.22 2.80 -2.82
CA ARG A 15 10.26 2.25 -3.77
C ARG A 15 8.85 2.73 -3.48
N VAL A 16 8.02 2.66 -4.49
CA VAL A 16 6.61 2.98 -4.37
C VAL A 16 5.81 1.82 -4.97
N ALA A 17 4.63 1.56 -4.42
CA ALA A 17 3.84 0.40 -4.82
C ALA A 17 3.24 0.50 -6.22
N ALA A 18 3.10 1.70 -6.75
CA ALA A 18 2.56 1.90 -8.10
C ALA A 18 3.34 3.01 -8.81
N THR A 19 3.72 2.74 -10.05
CA THR A 19 4.38 3.74 -10.89
C THR A 19 3.30 4.51 -11.66
N PRO A 20 3.65 5.66 -12.26
CA PRO A 20 2.68 6.37 -13.12
C PRO A 20 2.10 5.48 -14.21
N GLU A 21 2.91 4.59 -14.79
CA GLU A 21 2.43 3.67 -15.81
C GLU A 21 1.38 2.70 -15.26
N THR A 22 1.65 2.13 -14.09
CA THR A 22 0.71 1.22 -13.44
C THR A 22 -0.58 1.95 -13.07
N VAL A 23 -0.46 3.20 -12.60
CA VAL A 23 -1.63 4.03 -12.29
C VAL A 23 -2.47 4.26 -13.54
N ALA A 24 -1.82 4.58 -14.66
CA ALA A 24 -2.54 4.81 -15.92
C ALA A 24 -3.32 3.56 -16.34
N ASP A 25 -2.72 2.39 -16.16
CA ASP A 25 -3.39 1.12 -16.47
C ASP A 25 -4.62 0.91 -15.60
N MET A 26 -4.49 1.19 -14.29
CA MET A 26 -5.62 1.03 -13.37
C MET A 26 -6.75 2.01 -13.68
N VAL A 27 -6.40 3.26 -13.94
CA VAL A 27 -7.39 4.29 -14.29
C VAL A 27 -8.08 3.91 -15.59
N GLY A 28 -7.32 3.38 -16.56
CA GLY A 28 -7.88 2.93 -17.83
C GLY A 28 -8.88 1.80 -17.68
N LYS A 29 -8.81 1.06 -16.55
CA LYS A 29 -9.77 -0.01 -16.27
C LYS A 29 -10.95 0.46 -15.42
N GLY A 30 -11.05 1.75 -15.19
CA GLY A 30 -12.17 2.32 -14.45
C GLY A 30 -11.96 2.42 -12.95
N LEU A 31 -10.74 2.21 -12.46
CA LEU A 31 -10.44 2.35 -11.05
C LEU A 31 -10.06 3.78 -10.71
N THR A 32 -10.38 4.20 -9.50
CA THR A 32 -9.93 5.51 -8.99
C THR A 32 -8.67 5.25 -8.17
N VAL A 33 -7.61 6.01 -8.44
CA VAL A 33 -6.34 5.83 -7.74
C VAL A 33 -5.98 7.10 -6.98
N LEU A 34 -5.78 6.96 -5.67
CA LEU A 34 -5.31 8.04 -4.81
C LEU A 34 -3.84 7.80 -4.53
N VAL A 35 -3.00 8.79 -4.71
CA VAL A 35 -1.57 8.68 -4.43
C VAL A 35 -1.19 9.79 -3.45
N GLU A 36 -0.53 9.41 -2.36
CA GLU A 36 -0.05 10.41 -1.41
C GLU A 36 1.04 11.25 -2.07
N LYS A 37 1.00 12.55 -1.87
CA LYS A 37 2.00 13.45 -2.46
C LYS A 37 3.39 13.04 -2.01
N GLY A 38 4.32 12.99 -2.94
CA GLY A 38 5.69 12.60 -2.68
C GLY A 38 5.91 11.10 -2.64
N ALA A 39 4.88 10.27 -2.84
CA ALA A 39 5.01 8.81 -2.70
C ALA A 39 6.03 8.22 -3.66
N GLY A 40 6.18 8.78 -4.86
CA GLY A 40 7.10 8.25 -5.85
C GLY A 40 8.44 8.96 -5.93
N GLU A 41 8.69 9.96 -5.07
CA GLU A 41 9.90 10.78 -5.18
C GLU A 41 11.17 9.97 -5.03
N GLY A 42 11.18 8.99 -4.13
CA GLY A 42 12.35 8.15 -3.93
C GLY A 42 12.71 7.30 -5.15
N SER A 43 11.75 7.05 -6.03
CA SER A 43 11.96 6.31 -7.27
C SER A 43 11.99 7.25 -8.48
N PHE A 44 12.11 8.55 -8.23
CA PHE A 44 12.18 9.59 -9.27
C PHE A 44 10.88 9.75 -10.07
N PHE A 45 9.76 9.34 -9.51
CA PHE A 45 8.45 9.61 -10.08
C PHE A 45 7.85 10.80 -9.34
N HIS A 46 7.62 11.89 -10.05
CA HIS A 46 7.14 13.12 -9.43
C HIS A 46 5.62 13.24 -9.49
N ASP A 47 5.04 14.02 -8.57
CA ASP A 47 3.59 14.16 -8.49
C ASP A 47 2.93 14.50 -9.83
N PRO A 48 3.45 15.44 -10.65
CA PRO A 48 2.81 15.72 -11.94
C PRO A 48 2.70 14.52 -12.87
N GLU A 49 3.62 13.56 -12.76
CA GLU A 49 3.57 12.36 -13.58
C GLU A 49 2.38 11.49 -13.18
N TYR A 50 2.09 11.42 -11.88
CA TYR A 50 0.94 10.68 -11.39
C TYR A 50 -0.37 11.38 -11.79
N VAL A 51 -0.40 12.71 -11.74
CA VAL A 51 -1.56 13.47 -12.17
C VAL A 51 -1.83 13.22 -13.65
N SER A 52 -0.79 13.24 -14.46
CA SER A 52 -0.92 12.96 -15.90
C SER A 52 -1.44 11.55 -16.16
N ALA A 53 -1.12 10.61 -15.26
CA ALA A 53 -1.60 9.24 -15.39
C ALA A 53 -3.05 9.09 -14.94
N GLY A 54 -3.64 10.10 -14.33
CA GLY A 54 -5.02 10.08 -13.89
C GLY A 54 -5.22 9.89 -12.39
N ALA A 55 -4.15 9.93 -11.59
CA ALA A 55 -4.26 9.79 -10.15
C ALA A 55 -4.75 11.08 -9.51
N GLU A 56 -5.41 10.93 -8.37
CA GLU A 56 -5.74 12.06 -7.51
C GLU A 56 -4.66 12.13 -6.43
N MET A 57 -3.98 13.26 -6.31
CA MET A 57 -2.94 13.43 -5.30
C MET A 57 -3.57 13.84 -3.98
N VAL A 58 -3.11 13.25 -2.87
CA VAL A 58 -3.65 13.49 -1.55
C VAL A 58 -2.50 13.85 -0.61
N ASP A 59 -2.65 14.94 0.15
CA ASP A 59 -1.62 15.39 1.07
C ASP A 59 -1.52 14.54 2.32
N ASP A 60 -2.65 14.08 2.83
CA ASP A 60 -2.71 13.45 4.15
C ASP A 60 -2.81 11.94 3.99
N PRO A 61 -1.86 11.17 4.53
CA PRO A 61 -1.95 9.71 4.45
C PRO A 61 -3.22 9.16 5.10
N GLU A 62 -3.73 9.81 6.14
CA GLU A 62 -4.97 9.34 6.77
C GLU A 62 -6.14 9.38 5.79
N GLU A 63 -6.17 10.38 4.93
CA GLU A 63 -7.23 10.47 3.92
C GLU A 63 -7.12 9.33 2.91
N VAL A 64 -5.88 8.96 2.54
CA VAL A 64 -5.68 7.83 1.64
C VAL A 64 -6.25 6.56 2.25
N TYR A 65 -5.93 6.31 3.53
CA TYR A 65 -6.41 5.10 4.19
C TYR A 65 -7.93 5.12 4.40
N GLN A 66 -8.50 6.28 4.66
CA GLN A 66 -9.95 6.37 4.88
C GLN A 66 -10.75 6.16 3.60
N ARG A 67 -10.26 6.70 2.49
CA ARG A 67 -11.03 6.68 1.24
C ARG A 67 -10.82 5.44 0.41
N ALA A 68 -9.68 4.77 0.53
CA ALA A 68 -9.35 3.64 -0.32
C ALA A 68 -10.06 2.36 0.09
N ASP A 69 -10.43 1.57 -0.90
CA ASP A 69 -10.95 0.22 -0.67
C ASP A 69 -9.81 -0.79 -0.62
N LEU A 70 -8.72 -0.50 -1.33
CA LEU A 70 -7.54 -1.35 -1.40
C LEU A 70 -6.30 -0.49 -1.27
N ILE A 71 -5.42 -0.85 -0.36
CA ILE A 71 -4.14 -0.16 -0.17
C ILE A 71 -3.03 -0.99 -0.79
N LEU A 72 -2.16 -0.35 -1.57
CA LEU A 72 -0.95 -0.97 -2.13
C LEU A 72 0.25 -0.40 -1.42
N LYS A 73 1.07 -1.26 -0.81
CA LYS A 73 2.30 -0.86 -0.14
C LYS A 73 3.43 -1.79 -0.49
N VAL A 74 4.66 -1.27 -0.49
CA VAL A 74 5.84 -2.10 -0.66
C VAL A 74 6.20 -2.78 0.66
N LYS A 75 6.22 -2.00 1.74
CA LYS A 75 6.58 -2.51 3.05
C LYS A 75 5.38 -2.69 3.95
N GLU A 76 5.58 -3.43 5.03
CA GLU A 76 4.53 -3.66 6.02
C GLU A 76 4.09 -2.34 6.67
N PRO A 77 2.90 -2.30 7.24
CA PRO A 77 2.45 -1.12 7.97
C PRO A 77 3.35 -0.83 9.18
N LEU A 78 3.66 0.44 9.38
CA LEU A 78 4.57 0.88 10.42
C LEU A 78 3.93 2.00 11.24
N TYR A 79 4.60 2.37 12.35
CA TYR A 79 4.17 3.51 13.15
C TYR A 79 4.57 4.79 12.42
N ASN A 80 3.61 5.68 12.20
CA ASN A 80 3.86 6.97 11.54
C ASN A 80 4.08 8.02 12.60
N GLU A 81 5.34 8.40 12.82
CA GLU A 81 5.69 9.35 13.86
C GLU A 81 5.15 10.75 13.58
N ALA A 82 5.06 11.14 12.34
CA ALA A 82 4.52 12.44 11.98
C ALA A 82 3.05 12.55 12.37
N LYS A 83 2.31 11.44 12.34
CA LYS A 83 0.91 11.42 12.70
C LYS A 83 0.69 10.95 14.14
N GLY A 84 1.72 10.41 14.79
CA GLY A 84 1.60 9.87 16.14
C GLY A 84 0.72 8.65 16.25
N ARG A 85 0.61 7.84 15.19
CA ARG A 85 -0.22 6.65 15.19
C ARG A 85 0.29 5.61 14.18
N SER A 86 -0.06 4.36 14.40
CA SER A 86 0.28 3.28 13.48
C SER A 86 -0.52 3.40 12.19
N GLU A 87 0.10 3.00 11.09
CA GLU A 87 -0.61 2.94 9.81
C GLU A 87 -1.79 1.99 9.89
N ILE A 88 -1.69 0.92 10.69
CA ILE A 88 -2.80 -0.01 10.87
C ILE A 88 -4.01 0.72 11.48
N SER A 89 -3.77 1.63 12.42
CA SER A 89 -4.85 2.36 13.06
C SER A 89 -5.56 3.32 12.11
N MET A 90 -4.93 3.65 11.00
CA MET A 90 -5.55 4.51 9.97
C MET A 90 -6.45 3.70 9.02
N MET A 91 -6.28 2.38 9.01
CA MET A 91 -7.04 1.50 8.13
C MET A 91 -8.45 1.28 8.67
N HIS A 92 -9.38 0.89 7.81
CA HIS A 92 -10.75 0.67 8.24
C HIS A 92 -11.21 -0.76 7.97
N LYS A 93 -12.28 -1.15 8.65
CA LYS A 93 -12.86 -2.48 8.51
C LYS A 93 -13.26 -2.73 7.05
N GLY A 94 -12.90 -3.89 6.55
CA GLY A 94 -13.23 -4.29 5.18
C GLY A 94 -12.24 -3.80 4.14
N GLN A 95 -11.22 -3.04 4.55
CA GLN A 95 -10.20 -2.57 3.62
C GLN A 95 -9.26 -3.70 3.26
N TYR A 96 -8.83 -3.75 2.00
CA TYR A 96 -7.84 -4.71 1.56
C TYR A 96 -6.46 -4.06 1.58
N LEU A 97 -5.44 -4.87 1.90
CA LEU A 97 -4.05 -4.43 1.87
C LEU A 97 -3.22 -5.44 1.09
N ILE A 98 -2.49 -4.99 0.08
CA ILE A 98 -1.53 -5.83 -0.65
C ILE A 98 -0.14 -5.27 -0.37
N THR A 99 0.74 -6.10 0.19
CA THR A 99 2.09 -5.67 0.57
C THR A 99 3.02 -6.86 0.71
N PHE A 100 4.31 -6.59 0.92
CA PHE A 100 5.30 -7.62 1.19
C PHE A 100 5.46 -7.79 2.70
N ILE A 101 4.48 -8.42 3.34
CA ILE A 101 4.59 -8.74 4.76
C ILE A 101 5.17 -10.13 4.89
N HIS A 102 6.02 -10.36 5.88
CA HIS A 102 6.52 -11.69 6.22
C HIS A 102 5.75 -12.20 7.43
N PRO A 103 4.58 -12.79 7.24
CA PRO A 103 3.72 -13.13 8.39
C PRO A 103 4.34 -14.16 9.32
N ALA A 104 5.25 -14.97 8.83
CA ALA A 104 5.91 -15.97 9.65
C ALA A 104 7.01 -15.38 10.54
N ALA A 105 7.44 -14.16 10.30
CA ALA A 105 8.48 -13.53 11.11
C ALA A 105 7.88 -13.13 12.45
N PRO A 106 8.51 -13.51 13.59
CA PRO A 106 7.93 -13.22 14.89
C PRO A 106 7.54 -11.74 15.13
N PRO A 107 8.35 -10.76 14.71
CA PRO A 107 7.96 -9.36 14.90
C PRO A 107 6.68 -8.97 14.17
N ASN A 108 6.27 -9.72 13.14
CA ASN A 108 5.10 -9.40 12.36
C ASN A 108 3.83 -10.12 12.83
N HIS A 109 3.95 -11.02 13.80
CA HIS A 109 2.77 -11.73 14.32
C HIS A 109 1.78 -10.79 14.97
N GLU A 110 2.28 -9.81 15.75
CA GLU A 110 1.42 -8.83 16.40
C GLU A 110 0.74 -7.94 15.35
N MET A 111 1.48 -7.57 14.31
CA MET A 111 0.95 -6.75 13.24
C MET A 111 -0.21 -7.47 12.54
N VAL A 112 -0.06 -8.75 12.25
CA VAL A 112 -1.11 -9.54 11.60
C VAL A 112 -2.34 -9.59 12.50
N LYS A 113 -2.15 -9.77 13.82
CA LYS A 113 -3.26 -9.79 14.77
C LYS A 113 -3.96 -8.44 14.83
N GLU A 114 -3.19 -7.35 14.83
CA GLU A 114 -3.77 -6.01 14.85
C GLU A 114 -4.61 -5.74 13.60
N MET A 115 -4.11 -6.15 12.43
CA MET A 115 -4.85 -5.97 11.18
C MET A 115 -6.14 -6.79 11.21
N ALA A 116 -6.08 -8.01 11.71
CA ALA A 116 -7.28 -8.84 11.82
C ALA A 116 -8.29 -8.23 12.78
N ALA A 117 -7.83 -7.68 13.91
CA ALA A 117 -8.71 -7.02 14.87
C ALA A 117 -9.34 -5.76 14.28
N GLN A 118 -8.63 -5.07 13.39
CA GLN A 118 -9.14 -3.87 12.72
C GLN A 118 -10.11 -4.23 11.58
N GLY A 119 -10.18 -5.50 11.19
CA GLY A 119 -11.03 -5.94 10.10
C GLY A 119 -10.41 -5.74 8.71
N VAL A 120 -9.10 -5.64 8.65
CA VAL A 120 -8.37 -5.46 7.39
C VAL A 120 -8.05 -6.84 6.79
N ILE A 121 -8.26 -6.97 5.49
CA ILE A 121 -7.97 -8.21 4.76
C ILE A 121 -6.64 -8.02 4.05
N SER A 122 -5.59 -8.68 4.53
CA SER A 122 -4.27 -8.49 3.94
C SER A 122 -3.88 -9.64 3.03
N LEU A 123 -3.26 -9.31 1.90
CA LEU A 123 -2.69 -10.26 0.98
C LEU A 123 -1.20 -10.01 0.93
N THR A 124 -0.41 -11.06 1.14
CA THR A 124 1.03 -10.89 1.14
C THR A 124 1.61 -11.43 -0.15
N LEU A 125 2.32 -10.57 -0.88
CA LEU A 125 2.96 -10.96 -2.12
C LEU A 125 4.13 -11.89 -1.86
N ASP A 126 4.76 -11.76 -0.72
CA ASP A 126 5.86 -12.64 -0.35
C ASP A 126 5.39 -14.09 -0.28
N GLY A 127 4.28 -14.33 0.39
CA GLY A 127 3.69 -15.66 0.45
C GLY A 127 3.28 -16.18 -0.91
N CYS A 128 2.72 -15.32 -1.74
CA CYS A 128 2.34 -15.72 -3.09
C CYS A 128 3.55 -16.13 -3.91
N LEU A 129 4.65 -15.40 -3.80
CA LEU A 129 5.86 -15.74 -4.52
C LEU A 129 6.43 -17.08 -4.08
N LEU A 130 6.38 -17.39 -2.80
CA LEU A 130 6.86 -18.67 -2.29
C LEU A 130 6.05 -19.82 -2.84
N TYR A 131 4.76 -19.64 -2.98
CA TYR A 131 3.93 -20.71 -3.46
C TYR A 131 3.99 -20.88 -4.97
N THR A 132 4.22 -19.82 -5.71
CA THR A 132 4.20 -19.95 -7.14
C THR A 132 5.54 -20.28 -7.73
N SER A 133 6.58 -19.94 -7.03
CA SER A 133 7.88 -20.06 -7.58
C SER A 133 8.24 -21.46 -7.98
N PRO A 134 8.22 -22.43 -7.16
CA PRO A 134 8.57 -23.73 -7.59
C PRO A 134 7.47 -24.45 -8.12
N SER A 135 6.37 -24.00 -8.07
CA SER A 135 5.38 -24.77 -8.12
C SER A 135 5.05 -25.33 -9.26
N PRO A 136 5.08 -26.40 -9.35
CA PRO A 136 4.62 -27.05 -10.35
C PRO A 136 3.31 -27.39 -10.12
N ARG A 137 2.86 -27.32 -9.09
CA ARG A 137 1.72 -27.80 -8.84
C ARG A 137 0.75 -27.09 -9.34
N ASP A 138 0.84 -26.65 -9.74
CA ASP A 138 -0.12 -26.20 -10.01
C ASP A 138 -0.30 -26.09 -10.64
#